data_bbe721439f949c413278ac1a4ae56b8d
#
_entry.id   bbe721439f949c413278ac1a4ae56b8d
#
_cell.length_a   1.000
_cell.length_b   1.000
_cell.length_c   1.000
_cell.angle_alpha   90.00
_cell.angle_beta   90.00
_cell.angle_gamma   90.00
#
_symmetry.space_group_name_H-M   'P 1'
#
loop_
_entity.id
_entity.type
_entity.pdbx_description
1 polymer ?
#
loop_
_entity_poly.entity_id
_entity_poly.type
_entity_poly.pdbx_seq_one_letter_code
_entity_poly.pdbx_strand_id
1 'polypeptide(L)'
;MPSSMPHSGIQENKEVLQKLDMLVAAIPEVDLVVGKAGRAETAIDPAPITMYENTINYKSEYLTDPQGQRLRFAETDGKYLLKDGSYFDPETMALQDLEVANLVPDASGAYFRQWRSHIRTPDDIWNEIVEVVKIPGVTSSPKLQPIETRLVMLQTGMRAPMGIKVYGPDLQTIESFGLKLEGYLKEVPSVKKEAVFADRIVGKPYLELDIDRDQIARYGLNVIDVQEFIEAAIGGMTLSTTVEGRERFPIRVRYAREYRDNPEAIENLQIPTPMGNYIPLGQLVKLRYRPGPDMIRGENSFLVGYVLLDKMPGFSEVTVVEDAQRYLQEKIDSGEIIVPDGVRFQFSGTYENQVRAEKRLGLVIPLCLVLIFLLLYFQFRAVSTTLFVFTGIAMTFSGGFLMLWLFGLDGFLNIDLWGTNLRDLFQMKAYNLSVAVWVGFIALFGIATDDGVVVATYLDQSFAPLGSLGCSHQAQDSNHTLDEIPQAPPPTDQTVSAS
;
A
#
# COMPACT_ATOMS: atom_id res chain seq x y z
N MET A 1 3.37 8.50 -1.19
CA MET A 1 3.08 9.55 -0.18
C MET A 1 4.37 10.28 0.21
N PRO A 2 4.90 11.15 -0.62
CA PRO A 2 6.05 11.99 -0.27
C PRO A 2 5.67 12.99 0.81
N SER A 3 6.67 13.61 1.44
CA SER A 3 6.42 14.71 2.37
C SER A 3 7.50 15.76 2.26
N SER A 4 7.11 17.01 2.46
CA SER A 4 8.03 18.15 2.61
C SER A 4 8.60 18.19 4.02
N MET A 5 9.55 19.09 4.22
CA MET A 5 10.16 19.34 5.53
C MET A 5 9.17 20.02 6.49
N PRO A 6 9.30 19.79 7.81
CA PRO A 6 8.36 20.33 8.80
C PRO A 6 8.21 21.85 8.81
N HIS A 7 9.22 22.60 8.33
CA HIS A 7 9.19 24.05 8.24
C HIS A 7 8.41 24.61 7.05
N SER A 8 7.99 23.73 6.11
CA SER A 8 7.25 24.16 4.93
C SER A 8 5.88 24.71 5.29
N GLY A 9 5.60 25.93 4.84
CA GLY A 9 4.30 26.58 5.00
C GLY A 9 3.24 26.03 4.04
N ILE A 10 1.97 26.43 4.25
CA ILE A 10 0.85 25.98 3.41
C ILE A 10 1.02 26.38 1.94
N GLN A 11 1.58 27.56 1.68
CA GLN A 11 1.79 28.04 0.32
C GLN A 11 2.85 27.21 -0.40
N GLU A 12 3.97 26.97 0.26
CA GLU A 12 5.05 26.12 -0.27
C GLU A 12 4.56 24.69 -0.51
N ASN A 13 3.83 24.11 0.43
CA ASN A 13 3.24 22.78 0.25
C ASN A 13 2.29 22.71 -0.96
N LYS A 14 1.50 23.76 -1.20
CA LYS A 14 0.65 23.86 -2.38
C LYS A 14 1.46 23.91 -3.67
N GLU A 15 2.51 24.72 -3.71
CA GLU A 15 3.39 24.87 -4.88
C GLU A 15 4.16 23.58 -5.18
N VAL A 16 4.67 22.92 -4.14
CA VAL A 16 5.35 21.63 -4.26
C VAL A 16 4.40 20.57 -4.78
N LEU A 17 3.19 20.46 -4.23
CA LEU A 17 2.19 19.49 -4.70
C LEU A 17 1.81 19.73 -6.16
N GLN A 18 1.55 21.00 -6.53
CA GLN A 18 1.25 21.35 -7.91
C GLN A 18 2.40 21.00 -8.86
N LYS A 19 3.64 21.25 -8.44
CA LYS A 19 4.82 20.88 -9.22
C LYS A 19 4.98 19.36 -9.35
N LEU A 20 4.74 18.60 -8.29
CA LEU A 20 4.73 17.13 -8.33
C LEU A 20 3.70 16.60 -9.34
N ASP A 21 2.46 17.10 -9.24
CA ASP A 21 1.38 16.68 -10.15
C ASP A 21 1.70 17.03 -11.60
N MET A 22 2.25 18.21 -11.87
CA MET A 22 2.67 18.62 -13.22
C MET A 22 3.78 17.73 -13.78
N LEU A 23 4.80 17.42 -12.98
CA LEU A 23 5.92 16.55 -13.41
C LEU A 23 5.44 15.14 -13.72
N VAL A 24 4.55 14.59 -12.90
CA VAL A 24 3.99 13.24 -13.11
C VAL A 24 3.04 13.23 -14.31
N ALA A 25 2.18 14.24 -14.46
CA ALA A 25 1.26 14.36 -15.59
C ALA A 25 1.98 14.53 -16.96
N ALA A 26 3.23 15.01 -16.94
CA ALA A 26 4.04 15.12 -18.13
C ALA A 26 4.56 13.77 -18.69
N ILE A 27 4.44 12.69 -17.93
CA ILE A 27 4.82 11.33 -18.37
C ILE A 27 3.74 10.80 -19.34
N PRO A 28 4.09 10.38 -20.56
CA PRO A 28 3.14 9.98 -21.58
C PRO A 28 2.20 8.85 -21.19
N GLU A 29 2.68 7.91 -20.37
CA GLU A 29 1.95 6.75 -19.89
C GLU A 29 0.98 7.06 -18.74
N VAL A 30 1.04 8.26 -18.18
CA VAL A 30 0.12 8.71 -17.13
C VAL A 30 -1.16 9.26 -17.77
N ASP A 31 -2.29 8.80 -17.28
CA ASP A 31 -3.62 9.25 -17.71
C ASP A 31 -4.13 10.39 -16.84
N LEU A 32 -4.08 10.20 -15.52
CA LEU A 32 -4.55 11.16 -14.54
C LEU A 32 -3.67 11.13 -13.29
N VAL A 33 -3.36 12.32 -12.77
CA VAL A 33 -2.78 12.49 -11.45
C VAL A 33 -3.60 13.46 -10.63
N VAL A 34 -3.88 13.08 -9.38
CA VAL A 34 -4.59 13.92 -8.41
C VAL A 34 -3.82 13.90 -7.10
N GLY A 35 -3.27 15.04 -6.72
CA GLY A 35 -2.56 15.23 -5.48
C GLY A 35 -3.43 15.84 -4.37
N LYS A 36 -3.26 15.36 -3.15
CA LYS A 36 -3.85 15.86 -1.92
C LYS A 36 -2.74 16.19 -0.92
N ALA A 37 -2.77 17.37 -0.31
CA ALA A 37 -1.92 17.75 0.81
C ALA A 37 -2.73 17.80 2.10
N GLY A 38 -2.16 17.29 3.19
CA GLY A 38 -2.79 17.28 4.49
C GLY A 38 -3.93 16.27 4.63
N ARG A 39 -4.73 16.42 5.69
CA ARG A 39 -5.78 15.49 6.05
C ARG A 39 -7.17 15.96 5.63
N ALA A 40 -8.07 15.01 5.44
CA ALA A 40 -9.50 15.27 5.48
C ALA A 40 -9.94 15.55 6.94
N GLU A 41 -11.04 16.28 7.14
CA GLU A 41 -11.60 16.55 8.48
C GLU A 41 -12.28 15.30 9.06
N THR A 42 -11.47 14.25 9.30
CA THR A 42 -11.91 13.00 9.93
C THR A 42 -10.94 12.61 11.03
N ALA A 43 -11.44 11.91 12.06
CA ALA A 43 -10.61 11.44 13.18
C ALA A 43 -9.56 10.39 12.78
N ILE A 44 -9.78 9.71 11.66
CA ILE A 44 -8.95 8.58 11.22
C ILE A 44 -7.90 8.95 10.15
N ASP A 45 -7.83 10.22 9.74
CA ASP A 45 -6.80 10.66 8.79
C ASP A 45 -5.66 11.38 9.54
N PRO A 46 -4.51 10.72 9.76
CA PRO A 46 -3.39 11.27 10.54
C PRO A 46 -2.42 12.12 9.71
N ALA A 47 -2.75 12.47 8.47
CA ALA A 47 -1.82 13.14 7.56
C ALA A 47 -1.56 14.61 7.97
N PRO A 48 -0.31 15.05 8.25
CA PRO A 48 0.02 16.45 8.42
C PRO A 48 -0.05 17.20 7.09
N ILE A 49 -0.07 18.54 7.13
CA ILE A 49 -0.11 19.38 5.92
C ILE A 49 1.10 19.16 5.00
N THR A 50 2.21 18.73 5.57
CA THR A 50 3.47 18.43 4.88
C THR A 50 3.44 17.10 4.12
N MET A 51 2.42 16.28 4.30
CA MET A 51 2.29 14.98 3.67
C MET A 51 1.40 15.06 2.43
N TYR A 52 1.90 14.48 1.32
CA TYR A 52 1.19 14.44 0.05
C TYR A 52 0.72 13.03 -0.27
N GLU A 53 -0.48 12.92 -0.81
CA GLU A 53 -1.04 11.70 -1.37
C GLU A 53 -1.36 11.95 -2.84
N ASN A 54 -0.61 11.32 -3.75
CA ASN A 54 -0.87 11.43 -5.19
C ASN A 54 -1.47 10.13 -5.69
N THR A 55 -2.67 10.18 -6.21
CA THR A 55 -3.30 9.07 -6.92
C THR A 55 -2.98 9.22 -8.39
N ILE A 56 -2.33 8.20 -8.97
CA ILE A 56 -1.82 8.22 -10.34
C ILE A 56 -2.46 7.05 -11.08
N ASN A 57 -3.16 7.36 -12.17
CA ASN A 57 -3.71 6.37 -13.08
C ASN A 57 -2.83 6.27 -14.31
N TYR A 58 -2.51 5.05 -14.73
CA TYR A 58 -1.77 4.81 -15.95
C TYR A 58 -2.73 4.54 -17.11
N LYS A 59 -2.37 4.97 -18.30
CA LYS A 59 -3.02 4.54 -19.53
C LYS A 59 -2.84 3.05 -19.71
N SER A 60 -3.80 2.37 -20.32
CA SER A 60 -3.63 0.99 -20.74
C SER A 60 -2.47 0.88 -21.74
N GLU A 61 -1.74 -0.24 -21.75
CA GLU A 61 -0.63 -0.45 -22.70
C GLU A 61 -1.10 -0.28 -24.16
N TYR A 62 -2.25 -0.86 -24.47
CA TYR A 62 -2.89 -0.74 -25.79
C TYR A 62 -4.18 0.04 -25.69
N LEU A 63 -4.49 0.79 -26.74
CA LEU A 63 -5.77 1.49 -26.85
C LEU A 63 -6.91 0.48 -26.90
N THR A 64 -7.92 0.66 -26.05
CA THR A 64 -9.08 -0.23 -25.93
C THR A 64 -10.39 0.51 -26.13
N ASP A 65 -11.43 -0.22 -26.56
CA ASP A 65 -12.80 0.26 -26.51
C ASP A 65 -13.38 0.24 -25.08
N PRO A 66 -14.61 0.74 -24.85
CA PRO A 66 -15.27 0.70 -23.54
C PRO A 66 -15.53 -0.73 -23.02
N GLN A 67 -15.48 -1.74 -23.88
CA GLN A 67 -15.62 -3.16 -23.55
C GLN A 67 -14.28 -3.83 -23.23
N GLY A 68 -13.16 -3.08 -23.32
CA GLY A 68 -11.81 -3.56 -23.02
C GLY A 68 -11.14 -4.29 -24.19
N GLN A 69 -11.71 -4.28 -25.40
CA GLN A 69 -11.10 -4.89 -26.58
C GLN A 69 -10.07 -3.95 -27.20
N ARG A 70 -8.91 -4.50 -27.56
CA ARG A 70 -7.83 -3.72 -28.18
C ARG A 70 -8.26 -3.22 -29.58
N LEU A 71 -8.07 -1.94 -29.81
CA LEU A 71 -8.37 -1.30 -31.09
C LEU A 71 -7.22 -1.45 -32.08
N ARG A 72 -7.55 -1.63 -33.36
CA ARG A 72 -6.60 -1.73 -34.47
C ARG A 72 -6.74 -0.54 -35.40
N PHE A 73 -5.61 -0.11 -35.96
CA PHE A 73 -5.52 1.05 -36.82
C PHE A 73 -4.64 0.75 -38.04
N ALA A 74 -4.88 1.47 -39.13
CA ALA A 74 -4.10 1.36 -40.36
C ALA A 74 -2.63 1.71 -40.08
N GLU A 75 -1.74 0.78 -40.38
CA GLU A 75 -0.31 0.89 -40.13
C GLU A 75 0.48 0.45 -41.37
N THR A 76 1.58 1.14 -41.66
CA THR A 76 2.53 0.81 -42.72
C THR A 76 3.95 1.08 -42.19
N ASP A 77 4.80 0.07 -42.20
CA ASP A 77 6.21 0.16 -41.74
C ASP A 77 6.36 0.76 -40.33
N GLY A 78 5.52 0.38 -39.36
CA GLY A 78 5.55 0.85 -37.98
C GLY A 78 4.90 2.21 -37.76
N LYS A 79 4.33 2.85 -38.80
CA LYS A 79 3.73 4.18 -38.75
C LYS A 79 2.22 4.11 -38.93
N TYR A 80 1.50 4.81 -38.08
CA TYR A 80 0.03 4.81 -38.09
C TYR A 80 -0.50 5.92 -39.01
N LEU A 81 -1.46 5.59 -39.86
CA LEU A 81 -2.12 6.53 -40.76
C LEU A 81 -3.10 7.44 -39.99
N LEU A 82 -3.01 8.76 -40.21
CA LEU A 82 -3.92 9.75 -39.68
C LEU A 82 -4.98 10.12 -40.73
N LYS A 83 -6.11 10.63 -40.25
CA LYS A 83 -7.27 11.04 -41.11
C LYS A 83 -6.96 12.14 -42.10
N ASP A 84 -5.94 12.94 -41.84
CA ASP A 84 -5.44 13.98 -42.75
C ASP A 84 -4.50 13.44 -43.86
N GLY A 85 -4.21 12.13 -43.84
CA GLY A 85 -3.32 11.47 -44.79
C GLY A 85 -1.85 11.50 -44.37
N SER A 86 -1.49 12.10 -43.24
CA SER A 86 -0.15 12.04 -42.66
C SER A 86 0.07 10.76 -41.87
N TYR A 87 1.33 10.49 -41.48
CA TYR A 87 1.67 9.33 -40.70
C TYR A 87 2.23 9.75 -39.33
N PHE A 88 1.76 9.07 -38.28
CA PHE A 88 2.31 9.16 -36.93
C PHE A 88 3.33 8.05 -36.71
N ASP A 89 4.56 8.42 -36.37
CA ASP A 89 5.65 7.49 -36.06
C ASP A 89 5.89 7.49 -34.55
N PRO A 90 5.51 6.41 -33.81
CA PRO A 90 5.64 6.35 -32.36
C PRO A 90 7.08 6.32 -31.87
N GLU A 91 8.07 6.07 -32.72
CA GLU A 91 9.49 6.09 -32.35
C GLU A 91 10.11 7.48 -32.39
N THR A 92 9.62 8.34 -33.30
CA THR A 92 10.20 9.67 -33.55
C THR A 92 9.32 10.83 -33.10
N MET A 93 8.00 10.61 -32.97
CA MET A 93 7.03 11.60 -32.57
C MET A 93 6.55 11.39 -31.14
N ALA A 94 6.26 12.47 -30.43
CA ALA A 94 5.79 12.38 -29.06
C ALA A 94 4.34 11.86 -29.01
N LEU A 95 4.09 10.82 -28.22
CA LEU A 95 2.75 10.25 -28.01
C LEU A 95 1.72 11.27 -27.46
N GLN A 96 2.19 12.30 -26.77
CA GLN A 96 1.38 13.38 -26.23
C GLN A 96 0.79 14.30 -27.29
N ASP A 97 1.45 14.40 -28.45
CA ASP A 97 1.01 15.25 -29.56
C ASP A 97 -0.03 14.56 -30.45
N LEU A 98 -0.30 13.26 -30.19
CA LEU A 98 -1.26 12.48 -30.96
C LEU A 98 -2.66 12.61 -30.38
N GLU A 99 -3.58 13.17 -31.15
CA GLU A 99 -5.00 13.01 -30.92
C GLU A 99 -5.46 11.64 -31.43
N VAL A 100 -5.76 10.72 -30.51
CA VAL A 100 -6.20 9.35 -30.82
C VAL A 100 -7.39 9.32 -31.79
N ALA A 101 -8.28 10.34 -31.74
CA ALA A 101 -9.40 10.49 -32.64
C ALA A 101 -9.00 10.65 -34.12
N ASN A 102 -7.74 11.02 -34.38
CA ASN A 102 -7.20 11.20 -35.74
C ASN A 102 -6.65 9.91 -36.34
N LEU A 103 -6.47 8.85 -35.60
CA LEU A 103 -6.06 7.54 -36.12
C LEU A 103 -7.14 6.96 -37.03
N VAL A 104 -6.76 6.32 -38.12
CA VAL A 104 -7.66 5.64 -39.06
C VAL A 104 -7.89 4.21 -38.59
N PRO A 105 -9.14 3.85 -38.15
CA PRO A 105 -9.44 2.48 -37.72
C PRO A 105 -9.32 1.50 -38.90
N ASP A 106 -8.69 0.34 -38.64
CA ASP A 106 -8.58 -0.76 -39.60
C ASP A 106 -8.58 -2.09 -38.87
N ALA A 107 -9.58 -2.93 -39.11
CA ALA A 107 -9.71 -4.24 -38.46
C ALA A 107 -8.56 -5.21 -38.80
N SER A 108 -7.88 -5.01 -39.92
CA SER A 108 -6.73 -5.78 -40.36
C SER A 108 -5.38 -5.17 -39.94
N GLY A 109 -5.42 -3.96 -39.36
CA GLY A 109 -4.24 -3.19 -38.99
C GLY A 109 -3.60 -3.64 -37.67
N ALA A 110 -2.64 -2.84 -37.21
CA ALA A 110 -1.90 -3.11 -35.96
C ALA A 110 -2.60 -2.54 -34.74
N TYR A 111 -2.32 -3.13 -33.57
CA TYR A 111 -2.75 -2.58 -32.29
C TYR A 111 -1.95 -1.32 -31.95
N PHE A 112 -2.62 -0.24 -31.59
CA PHE A 112 -1.95 0.97 -31.17
C PHE A 112 -1.49 0.87 -29.71
N ARG A 113 -0.16 0.94 -29.51
CA ARG A 113 0.46 0.91 -28.20
C ARG A 113 0.63 2.33 -27.66
N GLN A 114 0.07 2.60 -26.46
CA GLN A 114 0.08 3.91 -25.81
C GLN A 114 1.32 4.17 -24.95
N TRP A 115 2.14 3.14 -24.72
CA TRP A 115 3.39 3.24 -23.96
C TRP A 115 4.59 3.33 -24.90
N ARG A 116 5.59 4.09 -24.47
CA ARG A 116 6.89 4.19 -25.19
C ARG A 116 7.55 2.82 -25.30
N SER A 117 8.38 2.60 -26.27
CA SER A 117 8.97 1.29 -26.61
C SER A 117 9.78 0.69 -25.45
N HIS A 118 10.46 1.51 -24.66
CA HIS A 118 11.27 1.08 -23.52
C HIS A 118 10.45 0.82 -22.24
N ILE A 119 9.21 1.27 -22.16
CA ILE A 119 8.32 1.02 -21.04
C ILE A 119 7.56 -0.29 -21.29
N ARG A 120 7.86 -1.33 -20.54
CA ARG A 120 7.26 -2.67 -20.70
C ARG A 120 6.32 -3.05 -19.58
N THR A 121 6.55 -2.51 -18.40
CA THR A 121 5.81 -2.85 -17.19
C THR A 121 5.36 -1.60 -16.44
N PRO A 122 4.36 -1.68 -15.57
CA PRO A 122 3.99 -0.60 -14.65
C PRO A 122 5.13 -0.16 -13.72
N ASP A 123 6.13 -1.03 -13.49
CA ASP A 123 7.29 -0.70 -12.68
C ASP A 123 8.26 0.21 -13.43
N ASP A 124 8.33 0.11 -14.75
CA ASP A 124 9.12 1.04 -15.58
C ASP A 124 8.52 2.45 -15.51
N ILE A 125 7.18 2.58 -15.58
CA ILE A 125 6.50 3.87 -15.39
C ILE A 125 6.81 4.44 -14.01
N TRP A 126 6.78 3.58 -12.98
CA TRP A 126 7.12 4.01 -11.62
C TRP A 126 8.55 4.51 -11.49
N ASN A 127 9.51 3.87 -12.15
CA ASN A 127 10.90 4.30 -12.17
C ASN A 127 11.05 5.67 -12.84
N GLU A 128 10.35 5.93 -13.94
CA GLU A 128 10.27 7.25 -14.56
C GLU A 128 9.70 8.30 -13.59
N ILE A 129 8.61 7.98 -12.89
CA ILE A 129 8.04 8.86 -11.88
C ILE A 129 9.06 9.20 -10.80
N VAL A 130 9.77 8.20 -10.26
CA VAL A 130 10.79 8.40 -9.21
C VAL A 130 11.91 9.34 -9.69
N GLU A 131 12.28 9.25 -10.96
CA GLU A 131 13.33 10.14 -11.53
C GLU A 131 12.85 11.59 -11.67
N VAL A 132 11.63 11.82 -12.17
CA VAL A 132 11.14 13.18 -12.43
C VAL A 132 10.69 13.92 -11.15
N VAL A 133 10.30 13.20 -10.10
CA VAL A 133 9.84 13.81 -8.84
C VAL A 133 10.95 14.07 -7.81
N LYS A 134 12.22 14.06 -8.19
CA LYS A 134 13.35 14.41 -7.32
C LYS A 134 13.37 15.92 -7.05
N ILE A 135 12.50 16.36 -6.13
CA ILE A 135 12.42 17.77 -5.73
C ILE A 135 13.21 17.96 -4.42
N PRO A 136 14.15 18.92 -4.35
CA PRO A 136 14.84 19.22 -3.09
C PRO A 136 13.86 19.54 -1.96
N GLY A 137 14.10 19.01 -0.75
CA GLY A 137 13.23 19.19 0.40
C GLY A 137 11.97 18.33 0.43
N VAL A 138 11.82 17.42 -0.53
CA VAL A 138 10.71 16.44 -0.59
C VAL A 138 11.28 15.02 -0.45
N THR A 139 10.66 14.20 0.41
CA THR A 139 11.09 12.81 0.60
C THR A 139 10.62 11.93 -0.56
N SER A 140 11.37 10.89 -0.86
CA SER A 140 10.88 9.79 -1.69
C SER A 140 9.77 9.01 -0.96
N SER A 141 9.00 8.23 -1.69
CA SER A 141 7.99 7.35 -1.09
C SER A 141 7.90 6.01 -1.83
N PRO A 142 7.51 4.94 -1.14
CA PRO A 142 7.27 3.65 -1.79
C PRO A 142 6.03 3.72 -2.69
N LYS A 143 6.01 2.85 -3.72
CA LYS A 143 4.83 2.58 -4.54
C LYS A 143 3.86 1.74 -3.72
N LEU A 144 2.71 2.28 -3.40
CA LEU A 144 1.64 1.57 -2.69
C LEU A 144 0.31 1.79 -3.40
N GLN A 145 -0.51 0.76 -3.46
CA GLN A 145 -1.89 0.88 -3.93
C GLN A 145 -2.71 1.69 -2.90
N PRO A 146 -3.74 2.45 -3.34
CA PRO A 146 -4.49 3.33 -2.44
C PRO A 146 -5.08 2.62 -1.22
N ILE A 147 -5.64 1.42 -1.39
CA ILE A 147 -6.22 0.63 -0.29
C ILE A 147 -5.11 0.09 0.62
N GLU A 148 -4.04 -0.44 0.05
CA GLU A 148 -2.87 -0.94 0.78
C GLU A 148 -2.24 0.16 1.63
N THR A 149 -2.09 1.34 1.06
CA THR A 149 -1.57 2.52 1.76
C THR A 149 -2.39 2.84 3.01
N ARG A 150 -3.72 2.88 2.89
CA ARG A 150 -4.61 3.11 4.04
C ARG A 150 -4.50 2.01 5.07
N LEU A 151 -4.45 0.77 4.62
CA LEU A 151 -4.34 -0.39 5.51
C LEU A 151 -3.04 -0.37 6.31
N VAL A 152 -1.92 -0.11 5.64
CA VAL A 152 -0.59 0.03 6.27
C VAL A 152 -0.60 1.15 7.30
N MET A 153 -1.09 2.35 6.94
CA MET A 153 -1.14 3.48 7.86
C MET A 153 -2.02 3.23 9.09
N LEU A 154 -3.18 2.60 8.91
CA LEU A 154 -4.09 2.29 10.02
C LEU A 154 -3.54 1.19 10.94
N GLN A 155 -2.80 0.22 10.38
CA GLN A 155 -2.25 -0.88 11.16
C GLN A 155 -0.95 -0.52 11.89
N THR A 156 -0.08 0.24 11.24
CA THR A 156 1.28 0.50 11.73
C THR A 156 1.52 1.92 12.19
N GLY A 157 0.68 2.87 11.77
CA GLY A 157 0.90 4.31 11.92
C GLY A 157 1.91 4.88 10.91
N MET A 158 2.58 4.03 10.14
CA MET A 158 3.63 4.42 9.19
C MET A 158 3.09 4.54 7.77
N ARG A 159 3.77 5.34 6.95
CA ARG A 159 3.48 5.53 5.51
C ARG A 159 4.35 4.67 4.59
N ALA A 160 5.00 3.65 5.14
CA ALA A 160 5.81 2.67 4.44
C ALA A 160 5.47 1.26 4.93
N PRO A 161 5.71 0.22 4.11
CA PRO A 161 5.40 -1.16 4.46
C PRO A 161 6.15 -1.64 5.71
N MET A 162 7.34 -1.09 5.96
CA MET A 162 8.16 -1.44 7.10
C MET A 162 8.94 -0.24 7.63
N GLY A 163 9.32 -0.29 8.89
CA GLY A 163 10.10 0.76 9.56
C GLY A 163 10.44 0.40 10.99
N ILE A 164 11.06 1.35 11.65
CA ILE A 164 11.38 1.27 13.07
C ILE A 164 10.56 2.32 13.82
N LYS A 165 9.86 1.90 14.85
CA LYS A 165 9.23 2.76 15.84
C LYS A 165 10.26 3.09 16.91
N VAL A 166 10.52 4.36 17.10
CA VAL A 166 11.44 4.87 18.13
C VAL A 166 10.61 5.55 19.20
N TYR A 167 10.69 5.07 20.42
CA TYR A 167 10.02 5.62 21.59
C TYR A 167 11.06 6.29 22.48
N GLY A 168 10.69 7.42 23.08
CA GLY A 168 11.62 8.15 23.94
C GLY A 168 10.92 9.16 24.87
N PRO A 169 11.69 9.78 25.77
CA PRO A 169 11.16 10.71 26.75
C PRO A 169 10.72 12.06 26.13
N ASP A 170 11.37 12.48 25.05
CA ASP A 170 11.09 13.73 24.36
C ASP A 170 11.32 13.61 22.86
N LEU A 171 10.74 14.55 22.10
CA LEU A 171 10.74 14.52 20.63
C LEU A 171 12.13 14.77 20.02
N GLN A 172 13.00 15.55 20.66
CA GLN A 172 14.34 15.85 20.15
C GLN A 172 15.24 14.62 20.28
N THR A 173 15.13 13.91 21.39
CA THR A 173 15.86 12.64 21.61
C THR A 173 15.41 11.57 20.61
N ILE A 174 14.10 11.45 20.37
CA ILE A 174 13.54 10.52 19.37
C ILE A 174 14.06 10.85 17.97
N GLU A 175 14.00 12.12 17.56
CA GLU A 175 14.47 12.58 16.25
C GLU A 175 15.97 12.33 16.08
N SER A 176 16.79 12.75 17.04
CA SER A 176 18.24 12.61 16.96
C SER A 176 18.70 11.16 16.89
N PHE A 177 18.05 10.26 17.63
CA PHE A 177 18.30 8.84 17.55
C PHE A 177 17.79 8.23 16.24
N GLY A 178 16.60 8.64 15.78
CA GLY A 178 16.07 8.23 14.48
C GLY A 178 16.99 8.59 13.32
N LEU A 179 17.57 9.80 13.33
CA LEU A 179 18.55 10.24 12.34
C LEU A 179 19.83 9.39 12.33
N LYS A 180 20.29 8.95 13.49
CA LYS A 180 21.42 8.02 13.58
C LYS A 180 21.05 6.67 12.97
N LEU A 181 19.88 6.12 13.31
CA LEU A 181 19.39 4.87 12.73
C LEU A 181 19.24 4.97 11.21
N GLU A 182 18.76 6.11 10.68
CA GLU A 182 18.68 6.34 9.23
C GLU A 182 20.06 6.20 8.57
N GLY A 183 21.12 6.74 9.19
CA GLY A 183 22.49 6.62 8.68
C GLY A 183 22.92 5.17 8.56
N TYR A 184 22.79 4.40 9.62
CA TYR A 184 23.18 2.98 9.66
C TYR A 184 22.33 2.09 8.74
N LEU A 185 21.01 2.33 8.67
CA LEU A 185 20.12 1.54 7.82
C LEU A 185 20.45 1.69 6.33
N LYS A 186 20.99 2.84 5.90
CA LYS A 186 21.46 3.06 4.53
C LYS A 186 22.67 2.21 4.13
N GLU A 187 23.35 1.64 5.09
CA GLU A 187 24.51 0.78 4.86
C GLU A 187 24.11 -0.70 4.65
N VAL A 188 22.88 -1.08 5.01
CA VAL A 188 22.37 -2.45 4.88
C VAL A 188 22.09 -2.77 3.41
N PRO A 189 22.73 -3.81 2.81
CA PRO A 189 22.63 -4.09 1.37
C PRO A 189 21.22 -4.44 0.88
N SER A 190 20.40 -5.08 1.73
CA SER A 190 19.03 -5.48 1.40
C SER A 190 18.02 -4.32 1.48
N VAL A 191 18.43 -3.17 2.06
CA VAL A 191 17.62 -1.97 2.23
C VAL A 191 17.81 -1.01 1.07
N LYS A 192 16.72 -0.46 0.54
CA LYS A 192 16.76 0.58 -0.50
C LYS A 192 17.13 1.93 0.14
N LYS A 193 18.35 2.40 -0.11
CA LYS A 193 18.96 3.59 0.53
C LYS A 193 18.12 4.85 0.40
N GLU A 194 17.53 5.06 -0.78
CA GLU A 194 16.73 6.24 -1.11
C GLU A 194 15.37 6.26 -0.37
N ALA A 195 14.93 5.11 0.11
CA ALA A 195 13.67 4.95 0.84
C ALA A 195 13.83 4.99 2.35
N VAL A 196 15.08 5.06 2.87
CA VAL A 196 15.32 5.19 4.30
C VAL A 196 15.16 6.64 4.72
N PHE A 197 14.19 6.88 5.61
CA PHE A 197 13.88 8.21 6.08
C PHE A 197 13.39 8.19 7.53
N ALA A 198 14.10 8.90 8.41
CA ALA A 198 13.64 9.15 9.77
C ALA A 198 12.72 10.39 9.81
N ASP A 199 11.67 10.35 10.62
CA ASP A 199 10.80 11.50 10.82
C ASP A 199 11.61 12.71 11.32
N ARG A 200 11.45 13.85 10.64
CA ARG A 200 11.89 15.15 11.11
C ARG A 200 10.73 15.73 11.92
N ILE A 201 10.87 15.73 13.25
CA ILE A 201 9.75 16.01 14.15
C ILE A 201 9.75 17.47 14.57
N VAL A 202 10.91 17.97 14.96
CA VAL A 202 11.07 19.32 15.51
C VAL A 202 11.70 20.24 14.46
N GLY A 203 10.90 21.13 13.90
CA GLY A 203 11.41 22.02 12.85
C GLY A 203 10.39 23.03 12.36
N LYS A 204 9.11 22.86 12.72
CA LYS A 204 8.07 23.81 12.34
C LYS A 204 8.23 25.10 13.12
N PRO A 205 8.37 26.26 12.45
CA PRO A 205 8.46 27.54 13.14
C PRO A 205 7.07 27.93 13.67
N TYR A 206 6.94 27.96 14.98
CA TYR A 206 5.80 28.58 15.64
C TYR A 206 6.09 30.06 15.90
N LEU A 207 5.16 30.91 15.55
CA LEU A 207 5.18 32.30 15.93
C LEU A 207 4.42 32.45 17.26
N GLU A 208 5.16 32.60 18.35
CA GLU A 208 4.62 32.80 19.68
C GLU A 208 4.49 34.31 19.96
N LEU A 209 3.36 34.69 20.52
CA LEU A 209 3.08 36.06 20.96
C LEU A 209 3.07 36.08 22.49
N ASP A 210 4.19 36.41 23.11
CA ASP A 210 4.32 36.53 24.57
C ASP A 210 3.70 37.83 25.04
N ILE A 211 2.60 37.75 25.79
CA ILE A 211 1.89 38.93 26.31
C ILE A 211 2.66 39.47 27.50
N ASP A 212 3.04 40.78 27.44
CA ASP A 212 3.67 41.50 28.52
C ASP A 212 2.59 42.01 29.49
N ARG A 213 2.45 41.32 30.61
CA ARG A 213 1.39 41.61 31.59
C ARG A 213 1.52 43.00 32.24
N ASP A 214 2.73 43.53 32.37
CA ASP A 214 2.95 44.84 32.92
C ASP A 214 2.55 45.94 31.93
N GLN A 215 2.80 45.69 30.66
CA GLN A 215 2.39 46.64 29.62
C GLN A 215 0.87 46.67 29.44
N ILE A 216 0.20 45.49 29.36
CA ILE A 216 -1.26 45.48 29.19
C ILE A 216 -1.97 46.17 30.38
N ALA A 217 -1.45 45.98 31.61
CA ALA A 217 -2.02 46.60 32.80
C ALA A 217 -1.96 48.12 32.75
N ARG A 218 -0.91 48.72 32.16
CA ARG A 218 -0.77 50.17 32.00
C ARG A 218 -1.88 50.79 31.15
N TYR A 219 -2.40 50.01 30.20
CA TYR A 219 -3.44 50.45 29.28
C TYR A 219 -4.84 50.00 29.71
N GLY A 220 -4.97 49.39 30.89
CA GLY A 220 -6.24 48.93 31.44
C GLY A 220 -6.80 47.69 30.70
N LEU A 221 -5.93 46.93 30.01
CA LEU A 221 -6.30 45.68 29.29
C LEU A 221 -6.05 44.47 30.18
N ASN A 222 -6.86 43.45 29.99
CA ASN A 222 -6.65 42.13 30.55
C ASN A 222 -6.01 41.21 29.52
N VAL A 223 -5.45 40.10 29.98
CA VAL A 223 -4.86 39.07 29.09
C VAL A 223 -5.88 38.56 28.09
N ILE A 224 -7.15 38.37 28.53
CA ILE A 224 -8.21 37.88 27.69
C ILE A 224 -8.55 38.82 26.54
N ASP A 225 -8.55 40.14 26.80
CA ASP A 225 -8.84 41.14 25.76
C ASP A 225 -7.82 41.10 24.62
N VAL A 226 -6.54 40.90 24.97
CA VAL A 226 -5.46 40.74 24.00
C VAL A 226 -5.53 39.42 23.27
N GLN A 227 -5.85 38.33 23.98
CA GLN A 227 -6.00 37.03 23.38
C GLN A 227 -7.17 36.96 22.39
N GLU A 228 -8.34 37.50 22.74
CA GLU A 228 -9.51 37.57 21.84
C GLU A 228 -9.20 38.41 20.59
N PHE A 229 -8.47 39.51 20.77
CA PHE A 229 -8.02 40.31 19.64
C PHE A 229 -7.08 39.57 18.72
N ILE A 230 -6.07 38.87 19.27
CA ILE A 230 -5.13 38.04 18.50
C ILE A 230 -5.88 36.92 17.78
N GLU A 231 -6.81 36.25 18.46
CA GLU A 231 -7.64 35.21 17.87
C GLU A 231 -8.45 35.73 16.68
N ALA A 232 -9.16 36.83 16.88
CA ALA A 232 -9.98 37.44 15.85
C ALA A 232 -9.13 38.00 14.68
N ALA A 233 -8.04 38.69 14.98
CA ALA A 233 -7.23 39.36 13.96
C ALA A 233 -6.37 38.38 13.14
N ILE A 234 -5.72 37.43 13.80
CA ILE A 234 -4.72 36.53 13.19
C ILE A 234 -5.31 35.14 12.89
N GLY A 235 -5.92 34.50 13.89
CA GLY A 235 -6.48 33.16 13.80
C GLY A 235 -7.78 33.07 13.00
N GLY A 236 -8.62 34.05 13.19
CA GLY A 236 -9.98 34.11 12.69
C GLY A 236 -10.99 33.50 13.65
N MET A 237 -11.84 34.38 14.21
CA MET A 237 -12.92 33.97 15.11
C MET A 237 -14.15 33.53 14.32
N THR A 238 -14.73 32.43 14.69
CA THR A 238 -16.00 31.95 14.11
C THR A 238 -17.16 32.65 14.82
N LEU A 239 -17.88 33.50 14.07
CA LEU A 239 -19.02 34.27 14.60
C LEU A 239 -20.32 33.46 14.54
N SER A 240 -20.54 32.70 13.50
CA SER A 240 -21.76 31.96 13.24
C SER A 240 -21.49 30.82 12.25
N THR A 241 -22.51 30.02 12.01
CA THR A 241 -22.47 28.94 11.02
C THR A 241 -23.69 29.04 10.11
N THR A 242 -23.49 29.05 8.80
CA THR A 242 -24.60 28.91 7.83
C THR A 242 -24.94 27.43 7.65
N VAL A 243 -26.20 27.18 7.31
CA VAL A 243 -26.72 25.84 7.01
C VAL A 243 -27.23 25.85 5.59
N GLU A 244 -26.59 25.08 4.70
CA GLU A 244 -26.95 24.92 3.30
C GLU A 244 -27.26 23.46 3.03
N GLY A 245 -28.55 23.11 3.11
CA GLY A 245 -28.97 21.72 3.05
C GLY A 245 -28.45 20.89 4.23
N ARG A 246 -27.56 19.95 3.98
CA ARG A 246 -26.88 19.12 5.03
C ARG A 246 -25.55 19.69 5.48
N GLU A 247 -25.01 20.65 4.76
CA GLU A 247 -23.70 21.22 5.01
C GLU A 247 -23.79 22.41 5.95
N ARG A 248 -22.71 22.61 6.73
CA ARG A 248 -22.59 23.68 7.71
C ARG A 248 -21.25 24.39 7.48
N PHE A 249 -21.32 25.71 7.17
CA PHE A 249 -20.14 26.50 6.88
C PHE A 249 -19.93 27.55 7.98
N PRO A 250 -18.75 27.59 8.64
CA PRO A 250 -18.45 28.60 9.63
C PRO A 250 -18.20 29.96 8.96
N ILE A 251 -18.86 31.00 9.48
CA ILE A 251 -18.58 32.40 9.11
C ILE A 251 -17.45 32.86 10.02
N ARG A 252 -16.28 33.11 9.45
CA ARG A 252 -15.10 33.57 10.17
C ARG A 252 -14.78 35.05 9.85
N VAL A 253 -14.42 35.81 10.89
CA VAL A 253 -13.88 37.16 10.76
C VAL A 253 -12.41 37.14 11.13
N ARG A 254 -11.57 37.69 10.26
CA ARG A 254 -10.16 37.97 10.53
C ARG A 254 -9.64 39.05 9.62
N TYR A 255 -8.49 39.62 9.97
CA TYR A 255 -7.84 40.61 9.12
C TYR A 255 -7.43 40.02 7.77
N ALA A 256 -7.41 40.84 6.73
CA ALA A 256 -6.90 40.47 5.42
C ALA A 256 -5.44 40.02 5.51
N ARG A 257 -4.98 39.23 4.54
CA ARG A 257 -3.68 38.53 4.60
C ARG A 257 -2.52 39.52 4.72
N GLU A 258 -2.58 40.63 4.01
CA GLU A 258 -1.56 41.67 4.01
C GLU A 258 -1.26 42.27 5.39
N TYR A 259 -2.21 42.21 6.33
CA TYR A 259 -2.04 42.72 7.70
C TYR A 259 -1.52 41.68 8.70
N ARG A 260 -1.29 40.43 8.25
CA ARG A 260 -0.91 39.34 9.15
C ARG A 260 0.06 38.34 8.54
N ASP A 261 0.66 38.61 7.37
CA ASP A 261 1.56 37.68 6.67
C ASP A 261 3.03 37.86 7.07
N ASN A 262 3.36 38.91 7.78
CA ASN A 262 4.71 39.17 8.31
C ASN A 262 4.68 39.67 9.75
N PRO A 263 5.78 39.48 10.53
CA PRO A 263 5.84 39.92 11.93
C PRO A 263 5.61 41.40 12.11
N GLU A 264 6.14 42.24 11.24
CA GLU A 264 6.01 43.70 11.34
C GLU A 264 4.56 44.16 11.16
N ALA A 265 3.81 43.55 10.23
CA ALA A 265 2.39 43.82 10.05
C ALA A 265 1.60 43.40 11.30
N ILE A 266 1.96 42.28 11.92
CA ILE A 266 1.33 41.79 13.15
C ILE A 266 1.61 42.73 14.32
N GLU A 267 2.85 43.20 14.49
CA GLU A 267 3.22 44.17 15.54
C GLU A 267 2.47 45.49 15.39
N ASN A 268 2.17 45.93 14.19
CA ASN A 268 1.46 47.16 13.88
C ASN A 268 -0.07 47.08 13.97
N LEU A 269 -0.65 45.90 14.24
CA LEU A 269 -2.09 45.74 14.45
C LEU A 269 -2.54 46.59 15.64
N GLN A 270 -3.63 47.35 15.46
CA GLN A 270 -4.13 48.32 16.44
C GLN A 270 -5.20 47.64 17.32
N ILE A 271 -4.89 47.47 18.61
CA ILE A 271 -5.83 46.99 19.61
C ILE A 271 -6.56 48.14 20.29
N PRO A 272 -7.89 48.14 20.41
CA PRO A 272 -8.63 49.16 21.12
C PRO A 272 -8.47 49.01 22.64
N THR A 273 -8.27 50.10 23.33
CA THR A 273 -8.25 50.15 24.81
C THR A 273 -9.61 50.55 25.37
N PRO A 274 -9.92 50.26 26.64
CA PRO A 274 -11.14 50.72 27.30
C PRO A 274 -11.29 52.25 27.34
N MET A 275 -10.19 53.00 27.22
CA MET A 275 -10.18 54.47 27.16
C MET A 275 -10.47 55.04 25.76
N GLY A 276 -10.71 54.16 24.75
CA GLY A 276 -11.00 54.59 23.38
C GLY A 276 -9.77 54.88 22.52
N ASN A 277 -8.56 54.69 23.01
CA ASN A 277 -7.32 54.80 22.25
C ASN A 277 -6.97 53.48 21.56
N TYR A 278 -6.17 53.57 20.49
CA TYR A 278 -5.63 52.39 19.78
C TYR A 278 -4.12 52.29 20.03
N ILE A 279 -3.65 51.09 20.31
CA ILE A 279 -2.24 50.81 20.62
C ILE A 279 -1.73 49.70 19.71
N PRO A 280 -0.52 49.85 19.12
CA PRO A 280 0.10 48.76 18.36
C PRO A 280 0.32 47.52 19.23
N LEU A 281 -0.04 46.38 18.69
CA LEU A 281 0.08 45.07 19.38
C LEU A 281 1.52 44.79 19.84
N GLY A 282 2.54 45.21 19.07
CA GLY A 282 3.95 45.06 19.43
C GLY A 282 4.38 45.80 20.71
N GLN A 283 3.58 46.74 21.24
CA GLN A 283 3.82 47.33 22.57
C GLN A 283 3.32 46.44 23.72
N LEU A 284 2.44 45.49 23.41
CA LEU A 284 1.77 44.63 24.38
C LEU A 284 2.27 43.21 24.37
N VAL A 285 2.90 42.79 23.25
CA VAL A 285 3.40 41.43 23.06
C VAL A 285 4.81 41.43 22.48
N LYS A 286 5.55 40.33 22.73
CA LYS A 286 6.84 40.06 22.09
C LYS A 286 6.69 38.88 21.16
N LEU A 287 6.98 39.08 19.87
CA LEU A 287 6.96 38.02 18.88
C LEU A 287 8.26 37.22 18.94
N ARG A 288 8.13 35.90 18.98
CA ARG A 288 9.27 34.98 18.95
C ARG A 288 8.99 33.82 18.02
N TYR A 289 10.00 33.45 17.24
CA TYR A 289 9.97 32.19 16.51
C TYR A 289 10.56 31.09 17.39
N ARG A 290 9.80 30.00 17.56
CA ARG A 290 10.23 28.83 18.30
C ARG A 290 10.04 27.57 17.43
N PRO A 291 11.08 26.73 17.25
CA PRO A 291 10.92 25.47 16.58
C PRO A 291 10.05 24.54 17.42
N GLY A 292 9.09 23.89 16.77
CA GLY A 292 8.18 22.96 17.41
C GLY A 292 7.83 21.81 16.49
N PRO A 293 7.05 20.83 16.98
CA PRO A 293 6.64 19.67 16.19
C PRO A 293 5.53 20.05 15.20
N ASP A 294 5.58 19.48 13.98
CA ASP A 294 4.46 19.55 13.05
C ASP A 294 3.29 18.67 13.51
N MET A 295 3.62 17.50 14.05
CA MET A 295 2.69 16.56 14.65
C MET A 295 3.36 15.81 15.80
N ILE A 296 2.64 15.64 16.91
CA ILE A 296 3.05 14.79 18.02
C ILE A 296 2.32 13.46 17.89
N ARG A 297 3.10 12.39 17.78
CA ARG A 297 2.56 11.02 17.75
C ARG A 297 2.78 10.34 19.08
N GLY A 298 1.77 9.62 19.52
CA GLY A 298 1.81 8.80 20.71
C GLY A 298 1.23 7.41 20.45
N GLU A 299 1.85 6.40 20.99
CA GLU A 299 1.39 5.01 20.92
C GLU A 299 1.56 4.38 22.29
N ASN A 300 0.49 3.77 22.81
CA ASN A 300 0.47 3.20 24.15
C ASN A 300 0.95 4.17 25.25
N SER A 301 0.56 5.43 25.15
CA SER A 301 0.96 6.53 26.05
C SER A 301 2.43 6.93 26.01
N PHE A 302 3.20 6.45 25.03
CA PHE A 302 4.59 6.88 24.81
C PHE A 302 4.69 7.73 23.56
N LEU A 303 5.57 8.73 23.58
CA LEU A 303 5.93 9.46 22.37
C LEU A 303 6.63 8.53 21.38
N VAL A 304 6.31 8.65 20.11
CA VAL A 304 6.86 7.80 19.05
C VAL A 304 7.23 8.62 17.81
N GLY A 305 8.38 8.28 17.22
CA GLY A 305 8.81 8.70 15.90
C GLY A 305 9.11 7.49 15.03
N TYR A 306 9.11 7.66 13.72
CA TYR A 306 9.29 6.57 12.77
C TYR A 306 10.57 6.74 11.96
N VAL A 307 11.26 5.64 11.71
CA VAL A 307 12.30 5.52 10.70
C VAL A 307 11.77 4.56 9.63
N LEU A 308 11.37 5.11 8.49
CA LEU A 308 10.81 4.34 7.39
C LEU A 308 11.92 3.68 6.60
N LEU A 309 11.66 2.51 6.04
CA LEU A 309 12.55 1.81 5.14
C LEU A 309 11.76 0.98 4.13
N ASP A 310 12.41 0.65 3.01
CA ASP A 310 11.86 -0.22 1.98
C ASP A 310 12.92 -1.18 1.48
N LYS A 311 12.49 -2.27 0.85
CA LYS A 311 13.35 -3.34 0.36
C LYS A 311 13.96 -3.04 -0.99
N MET A 312 15.15 -3.57 -1.24
CA MET A 312 15.68 -3.70 -2.59
C MET A 312 14.89 -4.77 -3.38
N PRO A 313 14.76 -4.61 -4.72
CA PRO A 313 14.17 -5.64 -5.56
C PRO A 313 14.83 -7.00 -5.33
N GLY A 314 14.03 -8.07 -5.26
CA GLY A 314 14.52 -9.42 -5.03
C GLY A 314 14.60 -9.86 -3.55
N PHE A 315 14.48 -8.96 -2.58
CA PHE A 315 14.44 -9.30 -1.17
C PHE A 315 13.02 -9.37 -0.62
N SER A 316 12.80 -10.25 0.37
CA SER A 316 11.54 -10.28 1.12
C SER A 316 11.56 -9.25 2.26
N GLU A 317 10.39 -8.78 2.70
CA GLU A 317 10.29 -7.86 3.84
C GLU A 317 10.87 -8.46 5.12
N VAL A 318 10.64 -9.74 5.36
CA VAL A 318 11.18 -10.45 6.52
C VAL A 318 12.71 -10.48 6.49
N THR A 319 13.30 -10.83 5.35
CA THR A 319 14.77 -10.85 5.18
C THR A 319 15.39 -9.48 5.43
N VAL A 320 14.78 -8.42 4.89
CA VAL A 320 15.27 -7.04 5.08
C VAL A 320 15.24 -6.63 6.55
N VAL A 321 14.15 -6.97 7.25
CA VAL A 321 14.03 -6.67 8.68
C VAL A 321 15.03 -7.46 9.50
N GLU A 322 15.23 -8.75 9.21
CA GLU A 322 16.22 -9.59 9.88
C GLU A 322 17.65 -9.11 9.67
N ASP A 323 18.00 -8.74 8.42
CA ASP A 323 19.32 -8.19 8.10
C ASP A 323 19.55 -6.86 8.81
N ALA A 324 18.57 -5.95 8.77
CA ALA A 324 18.66 -4.67 9.44
C ALA A 324 18.73 -4.83 10.97
N GLN A 325 17.97 -5.76 11.54
CA GLN A 325 17.98 -6.04 12.97
C GLN A 325 19.35 -6.59 13.40
N ARG A 326 19.90 -7.54 12.66
CA ARG A 326 21.22 -8.11 12.91
C ARG A 326 22.30 -7.03 12.82
N TYR A 327 22.29 -6.24 11.77
CA TYR A 327 23.25 -5.17 11.56
C TYR A 327 23.22 -4.12 12.68
N LEU A 328 22.03 -3.64 13.06
CA LEU A 328 21.91 -2.69 14.16
C LEU A 328 22.33 -3.30 15.50
N GLN A 329 22.04 -4.58 15.75
CA GLN A 329 22.47 -5.27 16.96
C GLN A 329 23.99 -5.38 17.04
N GLU A 330 24.67 -5.73 15.94
CA GLU A 330 26.15 -5.76 15.87
C GLU A 330 26.76 -4.39 16.17
N LYS A 331 26.15 -3.30 15.66
CA LYS A 331 26.60 -1.93 15.94
C LYS A 331 26.35 -1.47 17.39
N ILE A 332 25.30 -1.96 18.03
CA ILE A 332 25.02 -1.73 19.44
C ILE A 332 26.03 -2.51 20.30
N ASP A 333 26.26 -3.77 20.00
CA ASP A 333 27.17 -4.64 20.74
C ASP A 333 28.63 -4.18 20.64
N SER A 334 29.01 -3.58 19.50
CA SER A 334 30.33 -2.95 19.30
C SER A 334 30.47 -1.59 20.01
N GLY A 335 29.39 -1.03 20.55
CA GLY A 335 29.37 0.29 21.18
C GLY A 335 29.37 1.48 20.18
N GLU A 336 29.23 1.21 18.89
CA GLU A 336 29.17 2.26 17.84
C GLU A 336 27.82 3.00 17.90
N ILE A 337 26.73 2.26 18.20
CA ILE A 337 25.41 2.84 18.47
C ILE A 337 25.16 2.83 19.98
N ILE A 338 25.07 4.01 20.56
CA ILE A 338 24.67 4.19 21.94
C ILE A 338 23.19 4.54 21.94
N VAL A 339 22.37 3.67 22.53
CA VAL A 339 20.95 3.93 22.75
C VAL A 339 20.80 4.88 23.93
N PRO A 340 20.19 6.06 23.78
CA PRO A 340 20.02 7.00 24.88
C PRO A 340 19.12 6.44 25.99
N ASP A 341 19.31 6.90 27.21
CA ASP A 341 18.47 6.51 28.34
C ASP A 341 17.00 6.81 28.10
N GLY A 342 16.14 5.85 28.37
CA GLY A 342 14.68 5.98 28.14
C GLY A 342 14.24 5.82 26.69
N VAL A 343 15.17 5.61 25.75
CA VAL A 343 14.84 5.29 24.35
C VAL A 343 14.75 3.79 24.17
N ARG A 344 13.71 3.37 23.46
CA ARG A 344 13.56 2.01 22.95
C ARG A 344 13.14 2.06 21.48
N PHE A 345 13.50 1.06 20.72
CA PHE A 345 13.08 0.96 19.34
C PHE A 345 12.58 -0.44 19.00
N GLN A 346 11.70 -0.53 18.03
CA GLN A 346 11.09 -1.77 17.61
C GLN A 346 10.83 -1.73 16.11
N PHE A 347 11.19 -2.77 15.39
CA PHE A 347 10.76 -2.95 14.01
C PHE A 347 9.26 -3.18 13.96
N SER A 348 8.60 -2.57 13.00
CA SER A 348 7.16 -2.70 12.78
C SER A 348 6.86 -2.62 11.28
N GLY A 349 5.78 -3.28 10.87
CA GLY A 349 5.37 -3.27 9.46
C GLY A 349 4.48 -4.43 9.11
N THR A 350 4.19 -4.53 7.81
CA THR A 350 3.38 -5.62 7.23
C THR A 350 3.98 -6.99 7.48
N TYR A 351 5.32 -7.08 7.60
CA TYR A 351 6.04 -8.32 7.92
C TYR A 351 5.59 -8.97 9.25
N GLU A 352 5.14 -8.18 10.22
CA GLU A 352 4.64 -8.71 11.50
C GLU A 352 3.41 -9.61 11.30
N ASN A 353 2.57 -9.28 10.31
CA ASN A 353 1.42 -10.10 9.96
C ASN A 353 1.88 -11.43 9.35
N GLN A 354 2.93 -11.40 8.53
CA GLN A 354 3.51 -12.61 7.95
C GLN A 354 4.10 -13.50 9.05
N VAL A 355 4.93 -12.95 9.93
CA VAL A 355 5.54 -13.70 11.05
C VAL A 355 4.48 -14.29 11.99
N ARG A 356 3.42 -13.51 12.30
CA ARG A 356 2.29 -14.02 13.11
C ARG A 356 1.54 -15.13 12.40
N ALA A 357 1.32 -14.99 11.10
CA ALA A 357 0.64 -16.00 10.31
C ALA A 357 1.48 -17.29 10.20
N GLU A 358 2.79 -17.18 9.98
CA GLU A 358 3.70 -18.32 9.95
C GLU A 358 3.68 -19.10 11.28
N LYS A 359 3.74 -18.40 12.41
CA LYS A 359 3.63 -19.04 13.74
C LYS A 359 2.28 -19.76 13.93
N ARG A 360 1.17 -19.16 13.47
CA ARG A 360 -0.15 -19.79 13.54
C ARG A 360 -0.26 -20.98 12.58
N LEU A 361 0.25 -20.85 11.36
CA LEU A 361 0.25 -21.93 10.36
C LEU A 361 1.10 -23.11 10.83
N GLY A 362 2.22 -22.85 11.50
CA GLY A 362 3.05 -23.90 12.11
C GLY A 362 2.31 -24.77 13.13
N LEU A 363 1.21 -24.29 13.74
CA LEU A 363 0.32 -25.07 14.61
C LEU A 363 -0.87 -25.64 13.84
N VAL A 364 -1.46 -24.85 12.94
CA VAL A 364 -2.71 -25.20 12.23
C VAL A 364 -2.46 -26.32 11.21
N ILE A 365 -1.35 -26.28 10.47
CA ILE A 365 -1.04 -27.30 9.44
C ILE A 365 -0.93 -28.69 10.04
N PRO A 366 -0.11 -28.96 11.08
CA PRO A 366 -0.09 -30.27 11.72
C PRO A 366 -1.45 -30.72 12.27
N LEU A 367 -2.21 -29.78 12.86
CA LEU A 367 -3.55 -30.08 13.35
C LEU A 367 -4.51 -30.50 12.22
N CYS A 368 -4.49 -29.79 11.09
CA CYS A 368 -5.26 -30.14 9.90
C CYS A 368 -4.87 -31.53 9.37
N LEU A 369 -3.57 -31.83 9.29
CA LEU A 369 -3.08 -33.14 8.83
C LEU A 369 -3.55 -34.25 9.75
N VAL A 370 -3.52 -34.05 11.08
CA VAL A 370 -4.05 -35.03 12.04
C VAL A 370 -5.57 -35.23 11.85
N LEU A 371 -6.31 -34.15 11.67
CA LEU A 371 -7.77 -34.24 11.43
C LEU A 371 -8.07 -34.97 10.11
N ILE A 372 -7.35 -34.66 9.04
CA ILE A 372 -7.49 -35.37 7.75
C ILE A 372 -7.19 -36.86 7.94
N PHE A 373 -6.10 -37.18 8.65
CA PHE A 373 -5.75 -38.58 8.93
C PHE A 373 -6.84 -39.32 9.71
N LEU A 374 -7.40 -38.66 10.73
CA LEU A 374 -8.50 -39.24 11.54
C LEU A 374 -9.77 -39.45 10.69
N LEU A 375 -10.14 -38.48 9.86
CA LEU A 375 -11.30 -38.62 8.96
C LEU A 375 -11.11 -39.76 7.98
N LEU A 376 -9.95 -39.87 7.36
CA LEU A 376 -9.61 -40.99 6.49
C LEU A 376 -9.62 -42.33 7.20
N TYR A 377 -9.09 -42.39 8.43
CA TYR A 377 -9.12 -43.57 9.27
C TYR A 377 -10.57 -44.02 9.60
N PHE A 378 -11.43 -43.09 9.95
CA PHE A 378 -12.85 -43.40 10.19
C PHE A 378 -13.57 -43.89 8.93
N GLN A 379 -13.19 -43.37 7.77
CA GLN A 379 -13.72 -43.79 6.46
C GLN A 379 -13.31 -45.23 6.12
N PHE A 380 -12.01 -45.54 6.14
CA PHE A 380 -11.49 -46.83 5.67
C PHE A 380 -11.37 -47.86 6.79
N ARG A 381 -11.40 -47.49 8.05
CA ARG A 381 -11.20 -48.34 9.22
C ARG A 381 -9.95 -49.26 9.14
N ALA A 382 -9.00 -48.89 8.30
CA ALA A 382 -7.74 -49.59 8.09
C ALA A 382 -6.59 -48.56 8.04
N VAL A 383 -5.63 -48.69 8.95
CA VAL A 383 -4.46 -47.81 9.00
C VAL A 383 -3.62 -47.88 7.72
N SER A 384 -3.48 -49.04 7.14
CA SER A 384 -2.68 -49.27 5.92
C SER A 384 -3.24 -48.49 4.74
N THR A 385 -4.57 -48.58 4.49
CA THR A 385 -5.24 -47.84 3.41
C THR A 385 -5.20 -46.33 3.65
N THR A 386 -5.46 -45.91 4.89
CA THR A 386 -5.36 -44.49 5.29
C THR A 386 -3.97 -43.91 5.04
N LEU A 387 -2.93 -44.65 5.43
CA LEU A 387 -1.54 -44.22 5.24
C LEU A 387 -1.18 -44.14 3.73
N PHE A 388 -1.71 -45.09 2.94
CA PHE A 388 -1.49 -45.06 1.50
C PHE A 388 -2.10 -43.84 0.83
N VAL A 389 -3.35 -43.49 1.15
CA VAL A 389 -4.00 -42.26 0.66
C VAL A 389 -3.23 -41.03 1.16
N PHE A 390 -2.78 -41.05 2.41
CA PHE A 390 -2.04 -39.95 3.01
C PHE A 390 -0.67 -39.68 2.35
N THR A 391 -0.04 -40.68 1.71
CA THR A 391 1.18 -40.48 0.92
C THR A 391 0.98 -39.53 -0.26
N GLY A 392 -0.25 -39.43 -0.79
CA GLY A 392 -0.60 -38.46 -1.81
C GLY A 392 -0.32 -36.99 -1.39
N ILE A 393 -0.56 -36.66 -0.11
CA ILE A 393 -0.23 -35.35 0.44
C ILE A 393 1.28 -35.07 0.39
N ALA A 394 2.10 -36.07 0.75
CA ALA A 394 3.56 -35.96 0.71
C ALA A 394 4.09 -35.73 -0.70
N MET A 395 3.51 -36.46 -1.69
CA MET A 395 3.86 -36.28 -3.11
C MET A 395 3.48 -34.90 -3.63
N THR A 396 2.28 -34.42 -3.28
CA THR A 396 1.79 -33.08 -3.68
C THR A 396 2.63 -31.99 -3.07
N PHE A 397 3.00 -32.13 -1.80
CA PHE A 397 3.89 -31.20 -1.11
C PHE A 397 5.26 -31.14 -1.80
N SER A 398 5.86 -32.29 -2.07
CA SER A 398 7.13 -32.41 -2.78
C SER A 398 7.08 -31.78 -4.18
N GLY A 399 6.00 -32.08 -4.94
CA GLY A 399 5.78 -31.50 -6.27
C GLY A 399 5.63 -29.97 -6.24
N GLY A 400 4.88 -29.45 -5.28
CA GLY A 400 4.69 -28.02 -5.10
C GLY A 400 6.00 -27.28 -4.81
N PHE A 401 6.82 -27.80 -3.87
CA PHE A 401 8.14 -27.22 -3.59
C PHE A 401 9.11 -27.35 -4.76
N LEU A 402 9.09 -28.46 -5.47
CA LEU A 402 9.90 -28.65 -6.67
C LEU A 402 9.56 -27.58 -7.73
N MET A 403 8.26 -27.34 -7.96
CA MET A 403 7.84 -26.30 -8.90
C MET A 403 8.26 -24.91 -8.46
N LEU A 404 8.09 -24.55 -7.18
CA LEU A 404 8.56 -23.26 -6.66
C LEU A 404 10.07 -23.08 -6.83
N TRP A 405 10.84 -24.13 -6.60
CA TRP A 405 12.28 -24.13 -6.82
C TRP A 405 12.64 -23.97 -8.30
N LEU A 406 11.95 -24.67 -9.20
CA LEU A 406 12.14 -24.56 -10.64
C LEU A 406 11.82 -23.16 -11.16
N PHE A 407 10.74 -22.52 -10.68
CA PHE A 407 10.43 -21.12 -11.02
C PHE A 407 11.53 -20.13 -10.61
N GLY A 408 12.28 -20.45 -9.56
CA GLY A 408 13.44 -19.67 -9.11
C GLY A 408 14.70 -19.82 -9.94
N LEU A 409 14.79 -20.87 -10.79
CA LEU A 409 15.95 -21.09 -11.65
C LEU A 409 15.87 -20.26 -12.92
N ASP A 410 16.88 -19.44 -13.21
CA ASP A 410 16.92 -18.55 -14.38
C ASP A 410 16.91 -19.30 -15.73
N GLY A 411 17.34 -20.55 -15.75
CA GLY A 411 17.34 -21.41 -16.94
C GLY A 411 16.03 -22.14 -17.19
N PHE A 412 15.09 -22.18 -16.22
CA PHE A 412 13.86 -22.94 -16.38
C PHE A 412 12.88 -22.24 -17.32
N LEU A 413 12.48 -22.91 -18.41
CA LEU A 413 11.62 -22.39 -19.47
C LEU A 413 12.10 -21.06 -20.11
N ASN A 414 13.38 -20.77 -20.02
CA ASN A 414 13.99 -19.63 -20.70
C ASN A 414 14.25 -19.97 -22.16
N ILE A 415 13.17 -20.17 -22.90
CA ILE A 415 13.18 -20.60 -24.30
C ILE A 415 12.32 -19.62 -25.09
N ASP A 416 12.90 -19.09 -26.17
CA ASP A 416 12.17 -18.23 -27.10
C ASP A 416 11.40 -19.09 -28.11
N LEU A 417 10.07 -19.00 -28.05
CA LEU A 417 9.18 -19.69 -28.97
C LEU A 417 8.40 -18.65 -29.79
N TRP A 418 8.57 -18.66 -31.12
CA TRP A 418 7.93 -17.69 -32.04
C TRP A 418 8.09 -16.21 -31.64
N GLY A 419 9.27 -15.84 -31.12
CA GLY A 419 9.57 -14.44 -30.72
C GLY A 419 9.04 -14.04 -29.35
N THR A 420 8.49 -14.98 -28.59
CA THR A 420 8.06 -14.76 -27.20
C THR A 420 8.82 -15.71 -26.27
N ASN A 421 9.45 -15.15 -25.25
CA ASN A 421 10.10 -15.95 -24.23
C ASN A 421 9.04 -16.55 -23.29
N LEU A 422 9.08 -17.88 -23.11
CA LEU A 422 8.10 -18.59 -22.28
C LEU A 422 8.18 -18.16 -20.80
N ARG A 423 9.38 -17.83 -20.30
CA ARG A 423 9.57 -17.34 -18.95
C ARG A 423 8.84 -16.02 -18.72
N ASP A 424 8.91 -15.10 -19.68
CA ASP A 424 8.24 -13.82 -19.64
C ASP A 424 6.72 -13.98 -19.82
N LEU A 425 6.29 -14.88 -20.72
CA LEU A 425 4.88 -15.17 -20.96
C LEU A 425 4.18 -15.68 -19.69
N PHE A 426 4.83 -16.55 -18.93
CA PHE A 426 4.30 -17.08 -17.67
C PHE A 426 4.70 -16.27 -16.46
N GLN A 427 5.35 -15.10 -16.62
CA GLN A 427 5.82 -14.21 -15.56
C GLN A 427 6.59 -14.94 -14.44
N MET A 428 7.44 -15.88 -14.84
CA MET A 428 8.19 -16.72 -13.91
C MET A 428 9.25 -15.92 -13.18
N LYS A 429 9.18 -15.94 -11.88
CA LYS A 429 10.15 -15.32 -10.96
C LYS A 429 10.30 -16.17 -9.72
N ALA A 430 11.36 -15.94 -8.95
CA ALA A 430 11.50 -16.56 -7.65
C ALA A 430 10.37 -16.10 -6.71
N TYR A 431 9.65 -17.04 -6.15
CA TYR A 431 8.59 -16.76 -5.16
C TYR A 431 9.08 -17.13 -3.77
N ASN A 432 8.98 -16.18 -2.85
CA ASN A 432 9.23 -16.44 -1.43
C ASN A 432 8.03 -17.19 -0.83
N LEU A 433 8.30 -18.03 0.18
CA LEU A 433 7.27 -18.71 0.95
C LEU A 433 6.44 -17.68 1.72
N SER A 434 5.33 -17.29 1.14
CA SER A 434 4.37 -16.37 1.76
C SER A 434 3.19 -17.13 2.35
N VAL A 435 2.37 -16.46 3.15
CA VAL A 435 1.11 -17.01 3.68
C VAL A 435 0.20 -17.51 2.55
N ALA A 436 0.17 -16.83 1.40
CA ALA A 436 -0.62 -17.23 0.25
C ALA A 436 -0.16 -18.58 -0.32
N VAL A 437 1.16 -18.84 -0.37
CA VAL A 437 1.73 -20.14 -0.79
C VAL A 437 1.31 -21.24 0.16
N TRP A 438 1.35 -21.01 1.47
CA TRP A 438 0.91 -21.98 2.47
C TRP A 438 -0.59 -22.30 2.38
N VAL A 439 -1.43 -21.29 2.13
CA VAL A 439 -2.88 -21.49 1.87
C VAL A 439 -3.09 -22.32 0.60
N GLY A 440 -2.29 -22.07 -0.44
CA GLY A 440 -2.29 -22.87 -1.65
C GLY A 440 -1.94 -24.37 -1.39
N PHE A 441 -0.94 -24.63 -0.54
CA PHE A 441 -0.62 -26.00 -0.13
C PHE A 441 -1.77 -26.67 0.65
N ILE A 442 -2.45 -25.96 1.54
CA ILE A 442 -3.61 -26.51 2.27
C ILE A 442 -4.72 -26.92 1.29
N ALA A 443 -4.99 -26.09 0.28
CA ALA A 443 -5.95 -26.43 -0.77
C ALA A 443 -5.52 -27.65 -1.59
N LEU A 444 -4.23 -27.74 -1.96
CA LEU A 444 -3.67 -28.89 -2.65
C LEU A 444 -3.75 -30.18 -1.83
N PHE A 445 -3.59 -30.11 -0.51
CA PHE A 445 -3.76 -31.29 0.37
C PHE A 445 -5.19 -31.81 0.32
N GLY A 446 -6.19 -30.91 0.26
CA GLY A 446 -7.59 -31.30 0.09
C GLY A 446 -7.82 -32.05 -1.21
N ILE A 447 -7.35 -31.53 -2.34
CA ILE A 447 -7.47 -32.15 -3.68
C ILE A 447 -6.77 -33.51 -3.72
N ALA A 448 -5.52 -33.61 -3.23
CA ALA A 448 -4.75 -34.85 -3.23
C ALA A 448 -5.40 -35.93 -2.38
N THR A 449 -6.06 -35.54 -1.26
CA THR A 449 -6.81 -36.49 -0.43
C THR A 449 -8.08 -36.99 -1.12
N ASP A 450 -8.80 -36.10 -1.80
CA ASP A 450 -10.03 -36.42 -2.51
C ASP A 450 -9.77 -37.42 -3.62
N ASP A 451 -8.78 -37.16 -4.47
CA ASP A 451 -8.35 -38.10 -5.51
C ASP A 451 -7.93 -39.48 -4.92
N GLY A 452 -7.16 -39.43 -3.82
CA GLY A 452 -6.74 -40.66 -3.13
C GLY A 452 -7.91 -41.47 -2.55
N VAL A 453 -8.92 -40.78 -2.00
CA VAL A 453 -10.14 -41.42 -1.47
C VAL A 453 -10.95 -42.10 -2.59
N VAL A 454 -11.12 -41.39 -3.71
CA VAL A 454 -11.87 -41.95 -4.86
C VAL A 454 -11.20 -43.24 -5.37
N VAL A 455 -9.88 -43.20 -5.59
CA VAL A 455 -9.11 -44.36 -6.06
C VAL A 455 -9.16 -45.51 -5.05
N ALA A 456 -8.92 -45.24 -3.77
CA ALA A 456 -8.95 -46.27 -2.73
C ALA A 456 -10.34 -46.91 -2.56
N THR A 457 -11.40 -46.10 -2.62
CA THR A 457 -12.79 -46.60 -2.52
C THR A 457 -13.16 -47.46 -3.73
N TYR A 458 -12.73 -47.06 -4.95
CA TYR A 458 -12.96 -47.82 -6.15
C TYR A 458 -12.23 -49.18 -6.12
N LEU A 459 -10.98 -49.20 -5.64
CA LEU A 459 -10.22 -50.45 -5.48
C LEU A 459 -10.89 -51.37 -4.43
N ASP A 460 -11.30 -50.83 -3.30
CA ASP A 460 -11.97 -51.62 -2.26
C ASP A 460 -13.28 -52.25 -2.77
N GLN A 461 -14.07 -51.49 -3.54
CA GLN A 461 -15.29 -52.01 -4.18
C GLN A 461 -14.99 -53.05 -5.28
N SER A 462 -13.91 -52.86 -6.03
CA SER A 462 -13.55 -53.77 -7.13
C SER A 462 -12.98 -55.10 -6.63
N PHE A 463 -12.29 -55.14 -5.49
CA PHE A 463 -11.71 -56.32 -4.90
C PHE A 463 -12.59 -56.97 -3.83
N ALA A 464 -13.64 -56.33 -3.32
CA ALA A 464 -14.60 -56.87 -2.37
C ALA A 464 -15.31 -58.19 -2.86
N PRO A 465 -15.61 -58.39 -4.16
CA PRO A 465 -16.24 -59.61 -4.64
C PRO A 465 -15.35 -60.86 -4.65
N LEU A 466 -14.04 -60.72 -4.61
CA LEU A 466 -13.08 -61.85 -4.67
C LEU A 466 -12.90 -62.57 -3.32
N GLY A 467 -13.29 -61.96 -2.21
CA GLY A 467 -13.24 -62.53 -0.86
C GLY A 467 -14.48 -63.33 -0.43
N SER A 468 -15.61 -63.19 -1.15
CA SER A 468 -16.88 -63.84 -0.77
C SER A 468 -17.18 -65.14 -1.52
N LEU A 469 -16.28 -65.69 -2.31
CA LEU A 469 -16.42 -66.96 -3.00
C LEU A 469 -15.87 -68.17 -2.21
N GLY A 470 -15.85 -68.05 -0.89
CA GLY A 470 -15.52 -69.21 0.00
C GLY A 470 -16.59 -69.36 1.08
N CYS A 471 -17.43 -70.39 0.94
CA CYS A 471 -18.42 -70.89 1.90
C CYS A 471 -19.78 -70.24 1.98
N SER A 472 -20.73 -70.71 1.22
CA SER A 472 -21.93 -71.39 1.78
C SER A 472 -22.81 -71.93 0.68
N HIS A 473 -22.73 -73.27 0.50
CA HIS A 473 -23.87 -74.03 0.04
C HIS A 473 -24.90 -74.06 1.13
N GLN A 474 -26.09 -73.55 0.86
CA GLN A 474 -27.34 -74.17 1.28
C GLN A 474 -28.54 -73.50 0.58
N ALA A 475 -29.28 -74.37 -0.01
CA ALA A 475 -30.52 -74.16 -0.75
C ALA A 475 -31.61 -73.49 0.09
N GLN A 476 -32.46 -72.73 -0.56
CA GLN A 476 -33.91 -72.98 -0.53
C GLN A 476 -34.67 -72.10 -1.52
N ASP A 477 -35.47 -72.77 -2.29
CA ASP A 477 -36.60 -72.39 -3.14
C ASP A 477 -37.36 -71.15 -2.76
N SER A 478 -37.78 -70.36 -3.71
CA SER A 478 -39.15 -70.41 -4.29
C SER A 478 -39.49 -69.02 -4.92
N ASN A 479 -39.94 -69.13 -6.15
CA ASN A 479 -40.96 -68.29 -6.83
C ASN A 479 -41.37 -66.95 -6.22
N HIS A 480 -41.23 -65.87 -6.99
CA HIS A 480 -42.39 -65.09 -7.46
C HIS A 480 -42.00 -63.99 -8.49
N THR A 481 -42.68 -64.12 -9.64
CA THR A 481 -43.25 -63.10 -10.51
C THR A 481 -42.47 -61.83 -10.83
N LEU A 482 -42.17 -61.69 -12.12
CA LEU A 482 -42.03 -60.46 -12.90
C LEU A 482 -43.21 -59.51 -12.62
N ASP A 483 -42.91 -58.23 -12.30
CA ASP A 483 -43.64 -57.09 -12.84
C ASP A 483 -43.03 -55.75 -12.39
N GLU A 484 -43.06 -54.80 -13.32
CA GLU A 484 -43.00 -53.36 -13.16
C GLU A 484 -41.63 -52.64 -13.05
N ILE A 485 -41.20 -52.17 -14.22
CA ILE A 485 -40.28 -51.07 -14.41
C ILE A 485 -41.07 -49.73 -14.23
N PRO A 486 -40.66 -48.81 -13.34
CA PRO A 486 -41.23 -47.45 -13.33
C PRO A 486 -40.46 -46.58 -14.35
N GLN A 487 -41.24 -45.96 -15.23
CA GLN A 487 -40.81 -44.93 -16.19
C GLN A 487 -40.43 -43.65 -15.49
N ALA A 488 -39.38 -42.98 -15.99
CA ALA A 488 -38.94 -41.66 -15.57
C ALA A 488 -39.95 -40.56 -16.04
N PRO A 489 -40.17 -39.51 -15.24
CA PRO A 489 -40.99 -38.37 -15.65
C PRO A 489 -40.26 -37.42 -16.60
N PRO A 490 -40.97 -36.65 -17.45
CA PRO A 490 -40.39 -35.78 -18.45
C PRO A 490 -39.91 -34.43 -17.84
N PRO A 491 -39.04 -33.69 -18.53
CA PRO A 491 -38.47 -32.44 -18.02
C PRO A 491 -39.50 -31.31 -18.11
N THR A 492 -39.64 -30.58 -17.02
CA THR A 492 -40.43 -29.35 -16.96
C THR A 492 -39.58 -28.13 -17.40
N ASP A 493 -40.02 -27.48 -18.45
CA ASP A 493 -39.67 -26.15 -18.86
C ASP A 493 -39.91 -25.12 -17.70
N GLN A 494 -38.91 -24.37 -17.33
CA GLN A 494 -39.10 -23.13 -16.62
C GLN A 494 -38.43 -22.00 -17.36
N THR A 495 -39.24 -21.26 -18.04
CA THR A 495 -38.99 -19.90 -18.52
C THR A 495 -38.78 -18.96 -17.33
N VAL A 496 -37.62 -18.31 -17.27
CA VAL A 496 -37.38 -17.21 -16.35
C VAL A 496 -37.62 -15.92 -17.12
N SER A 497 -38.64 -15.17 -16.69
CA SER A 497 -38.87 -13.79 -17.08
C SER A 497 -38.00 -12.86 -16.28
N ALA A 498 -37.38 -11.90 -16.98
CA ALA A 498 -36.65 -10.76 -16.44
C ALA A 498 -37.60 -9.76 -15.75
N SER A 499 -37.14 -9.21 -14.65
CA SER A 499 -37.40 -7.86 -14.19
C SER A 499 -36.24 -7.39 -13.30
#